data_edeb5dfe869b99d132cc0cd9a5365f2d
#
_entry.id   edeb5dfe869b99d132cc0cd9a5365f2d
#
_cell.length_a   1.000
_cell.length_b   1.000
_cell.length_c   1.000
_cell.angle_alpha   90.00
_cell.angle_beta   90.00
_cell.angle_gamma   90.00
#
_symmetry.space_group_name_H-M   'P 1'
#
loop_
_entity.id
_entity.type
_entity.pdbx_description
1 polymer ?
#
loop_
_entity_poly.entity_id
_entity_poly.type
_entity_poly.pdbx_seq_one_letter_code
_entity_poly.pdbx_strand_id
1 'polypeptide(L)'
;MSNHLYDGVFAPHADSTKTFLYTADRDISFAKFTALTDRIAAMLVAQGLAPGDRVAVQADKSVLLFALYAATVKAGGVYLPLNTGYTPAELDYFLGDAKPGSVVTSNAAAEAITPIAARIGAVLMTLDSDESGSLSEAAVQHEGPFTAVPRGSEDLAAILYTS
;
A
#
# COMPACT_ATOMS: atom_id res chain seq x y z
N MET A 1 12.62 17.53 8.00
CA MET A 1 11.22 17.17 8.29
C MET A 1 11.13 15.66 8.24
N SER A 2 10.48 15.03 9.20
CA SER A 2 10.46 13.58 9.40
C SER A 2 9.07 13.00 9.10
N ASN A 3 9.01 11.71 8.79
CA ASN A 3 7.78 10.94 8.77
C ASN A 3 7.70 10.16 10.08
N HIS A 4 6.90 10.64 11.03
CA HIS A 4 6.92 10.17 12.41
C HIS A 4 6.79 8.64 12.54
N LEU A 5 5.83 8.03 11.86
CA LEU A 5 5.61 6.59 11.92
C LEU A 5 6.72 5.81 11.18
N TYR A 6 7.05 6.21 9.94
CA TYR A 6 8.05 5.52 9.14
C TYR A 6 9.43 5.56 9.80
N ASP A 7 9.82 6.74 10.27
CA ASP A 7 11.12 6.97 10.91
C ASP A 7 11.23 6.24 12.26
N GLY A 8 10.12 6.06 12.98
CA GLY A 8 10.10 5.33 14.24
C GLY A 8 10.11 3.81 14.10
N VAL A 9 9.53 3.27 13.01
CA VAL A 9 9.29 1.82 12.86
C VAL A 9 10.22 1.18 11.84
N PHE A 10 10.38 1.79 10.65
CA PHE A 10 11.06 1.15 9.51
C PHE A 10 12.47 1.69 9.27
N ALA A 11 12.65 3.01 9.32
CA ALA A 11 13.92 3.65 8.98
C ALA A 11 15.12 3.18 9.81
N PRO A 12 15.01 2.88 11.14
CA PRO A 12 16.15 2.45 11.93
C PRO A 12 16.80 1.15 11.46
N HIS A 13 16.11 0.36 10.66
CA HIS A 13 16.55 -0.94 10.16
C HIS A 13 16.74 -1.00 8.65
N ALA A 14 16.59 0.12 7.95
CA ALA A 14 16.50 0.15 6.48
C ALA A 14 17.65 -0.54 5.75
N ASP A 15 18.87 -0.43 6.26
CA ASP A 15 20.07 -1.01 5.65
C ASP A 15 20.47 -2.37 6.24
N SER A 16 19.69 -2.90 7.18
CA SER A 16 20.02 -4.15 7.86
C SER A 16 19.86 -5.36 6.95
N THR A 17 20.91 -6.19 6.88
CA THR A 17 20.88 -7.47 6.16
C THR A 17 20.25 -8.61 6.97
N LYS A 18 19.85 -8.36 8.23
CA LYS A 18 19.17 -9.34 9.07
C LYS A 18 17.80 -9.66 8.46
N THR A 19 17.37 -10.92 8.62
CA THR A 19 16.04 -11.35 8.19
C THR A 19 14.96 -10.59 8.98
N PHE A 20 14.02 -10.02 8.26
CA PHE A 20 12.85 -9.33 8.77
C PHE A 20 11.60 -10.21 8.68
N LEU A 21 11.38 -10.82 7.52
CA LEU A 21 10.23 -11.69 7.28
C LEU A 21 10.70 -13.10 6.92
N TYR A 22 10.14 -14.09 7.60
CA TYR A 22 10.28 -15.49 7.28
C TYR A 22 9.00 -15.93 6.55
N THR A 23 9.15 -16.39 5.31
CA THR A 23 8.04 -16.94 4.52
C THR A 23 8.28 -18.41 4.21
N ALA A 24 7.29 -19.08 3.64
CA ALA A 24 7.41 -20.50 3.31
C ALA A 24 8.45 -20.78 2.22
N ASP A 25 8.67 -19.83 1.33
CA ASP A 25 9.50 -19.97 0.13
C ASP A 25 10.80 -19.15 0.18
N ARG A 26 10.86 -18.10 0.98
CA ARG A 26 12.02 -17.20 1.03
C ARG A 26 12.08 -16.37 2.32
N ASP A 27 13.30 -15.96 2.68
CA ASP A 27 13.55 -14.99 3.73
C ASP A 27 13.78 -13.59 3.12
N ILE A 28 13.18 -12.57 3.73
CA ILE A 28 13.30 -11.19 3.32
C ILE A 28 14.07 -10.41 4.40
N SER A 29 15.22 -9.83 4.05
CA SER A 29 15.95 -8.94 4.97
C SER A 29 15.27 -7.57 5.06
N PHE A 30 15.57 -6.82 6.12
CA PHE A 30 15.12 -5.43 6.24
C PHE A 30 15.51 -4.60 5.00
N ALA A 31 16.76 -4.70 4.54
CA ALA A 31 17.21 -3.96 3.36
C ALA A 31 16.40 -4.32 2.09
N LYS A 32 16.09 -5.60 1.87
CA LYS A 32 15.23 -6.02 0.74
C LYS A 32 13.82 -5.49 0.89
N PHE A 33 13.26 -5.53 2.10
CA PHE A 33 11.93 -4.98 2.38
C PHE A 33 11.89 -3.48 2.14
N THR A 34 12.92 -2.74 2.57
CA THR A 34 13.06 -1.31 2.31
C THR A 34 13.09 -1.00 0.82
N ALA A 35 13.86 -1.76 0.04
CA ALA A 35 13.91 -1.57 -1.41
C ALA A 35 12.55 -1.81 -2.10
N LEU A 36 11.78 -2.80 -1.66
CA LEU A 36 10.40 -3.02 -2.13
C LEU A 36 9.50 -1.84 -1.75
N THR A 37 9.59 -1.40 -0.50
CA THR A 37 8.85 -0.23 0.01
C THR A 37 9.14 1.02 -0.81
N ASP A 38 10.41 1.27 -1.16
CA ASP A 38 10.83 2.43 -1.94
C ASP A 38 10.24 2.45 -3.35
N ARG A 39 10.28 1.31 -4.03
CA ARG A 39 9.68 1.16 -5.36
C ARG A 39 8.18 1.44 -5.36
N ILE A 40 7.47 0.87 -4.39
CA ILE A 40 6.02 1.06 -4.27
C ILE A 40 5.69 2.51 -3.88
N ALA A 41 6.44 3.13 -2.97
CA ALA A 41 6.22 4.52 -2.58
C ALA A 41 6.44 5.48 -3.76
N ALA A 42 7.51 5.28 -4.54
CA ALA A 42 7.78 6.05 -5.75
C ALA A 42 6.66 5.88 -6.79
N MET A 43 6.19 4.66 -7.00
CA MET A 43 5.07 4.35 -7.89
C MET A 43 3.79 5.07 -7.45
N LEU A 44 3.42 4.97 -6.17
CA LEU A 44 2.20 5.61 -5.64
C LEU A 44 2.22 7.13 -5.87
N VAL A 45 3.35 7.78 -5.59
CA VAL A 45 3.51 9.22 -5.83
C VAL A 45 3.48 9.55 -7.32
N ALA A 46 4.12 8.74 -8.16
CA ALA A 46 4.07 8.92 -9.63
C ALA A 46 2.65 8.77 -10.20
N GLN A 47 1.80 7.98 -9.54
CA GLN A 47 0.37 7.83 -9.88
C GLN A 47 -0.52 8.92 -9.28
N GLY A 48 0.06 9.90 -8.58
CA GLY A 48 -0.65 11.06 -8.06
C GLY A 48 -1.04 11.01 -6.59
N LEU A 49 -0.55 10.02 -5.81
CA LEU A 49 -0.80 10.00 -4.37
C LEU A 49 -0.24 11.26 -3.71
N ALA A 50 -1.11 12.04 -3.08
CA ALA A 50 -0.74 13.19 -2.28
C ALA A 50 -0.73 12.86 -0.77
N PRO A 51 0.00 13.65 0.06
CA PRO A 51 -0.01 13.45 1.52
C PRO A 51 -1.43 13.50 2.09
N GLY A 52 -1.80 12.49 2.87
CA GLY A 52 -3.15 12.32 3.43
C GLY A 52 -4.16 11.60 2.55
N ASP A 53 -3.82 11.31 1.30
CA ASP A 53 -4.67 10.47 0.44
C ASP A 53 -4.73 9.05 0.96
N ARG A 54 -5.90 8.39 0.78
CA ARG A 54 -6.13 7.01 1.20
C ARG A 54 -5.75 6.05 0.10
N VAL A 55 -5.09 4.97 0.51
CA VAL A 55 -4.84 3.78 -0.31
C VAL A 55 -5.70 2.64 0.27
N ALA A 56 -6.80 2.34 -0.39
CA ALA A 56 -7.69 1.26 0.03
C ALA A 56 -7.18 -0.09 -0.49
N VAL A 57 -7.19 -1.11 0.36
CA VAL A 57 -6.59 -2.39 0.05
C VAL A 57 -7.50 -3.53 0.47
N GLN A 58 -7.96 -4.32 -0.51
CA GLN A 58 -8.67 -5.58 -0.32
C GLN A 58 -7.93 -6.68 -1.08
N ALA A 59 -6.89 -7.23 -0.47
CA ALA A 59 -6.03 -8.26 -1.05
C ALA A 59 -5.55 -9.23 0.02
N ASP A 60 -5.14 -10.43 -0.40
CA ASP A 60 -4.61 -11.46 0.48
C ASP A 60 -3.20 -11.10 0.97
N LYS A 61 -2.83 -11.70 2.11
CA LYS A 61 -1.55 -11.45 2.76
C LYS A 61 -0.38 -11.92 1.89
N SER A 62 0.58 -11.03 1.67
CA SER A 62 1.85 -11.31 1.01
C SER A 62 2.94 -10.38 1.52
N VAL A 63 4.20 -10.61 1.15
CA VAL A 63 5.30 -9.68 1.46
C VAL A 63 5.04 -8.34 0.79
N LEU A 64 4.56 -8.36 -0.46
CA LEU A 64 4.30 -7.16 -1.23
C LEU A 64 3.13 -6.34 -0.64
N LEU A 65 2.10 -7.01 -0.09
CA LEU A 65 1.03 -6.33 0.63
C LEU A 65 1.55 -5.58 1.87
N PHE A 66 2.46 -6.21 2.63
CA PHE A 66 3.07 -5.56 3.78
C PHE A 66 4.00 -4.41 3.36
N ALA A 67 4.75 -4.58 2.27
CA ALA A 67 5.54 -3.49 1.69
C ALA A 67 4.66 -2.33 1.21
N LEU A 68 3.46 -2.60 0.68
CA LEU A 68 2.48 -1.58 0.31
C LEU A 68 2.02 -0.75 1.51
N TYR A 69 1.80 -1.38 2.68
CA TYR A 69 1.51 -0.65 3.92
C TYR A 69 2.65 0.32 4.26
N ALA A 70 3.89 -0.18 4.35
CA ALA A 70 5.05 0.64 4.66
C ALA A 70 5.28 1.74 3.61
N ALA A 71 5.05 1.44 2.33
CA ALA A 71 5.16 2.38 1.22
C ALA A 71 4.10 3.48 1.27
N THR A 72 2.86 3.14 1.60
CA THR A 72 1.78 4.11 1.80
C THR A 72 2.15 5.11 2.89
N VAL A 73 2.63 4.61 4.03
CA VAL A 73 3.10 5.46 5.13
C VAL A 73 4.31 6.30 4.69
N LYS A 74 5.29 5.70 4.03
CA LYS A 74 6.50 6.40 3.55
C LYS A 74 6.17 7.50 2.55
N ALA A 75 5.20 7.27 1.68
CA ALA A 75 4.68 8.22 0.69
C ALA A 75 3.77 9.30 1.31
N GLY A 76 3.51 9.24 2.62
CA GLY A 76 2.65 10.20 3.32
C GLY A 76 1.16 9.92 3.19
N GLY A 77 0.77 8.79 2.62
CA GLY A 77 -0.61 8.35 2.47
C GLY A 77 -1.20 7.75 3.76
N VAL A 78 -2.48 7.42 3.69
CA VAL A 78 -3.26 6.79 4.76
C VAL A 78 -3.70 5.39 4.31
N TYR A 79 -3.24 4.36 5.00
CA TYR A 79 -3.56 2.97 4.66
C TYR A 79 -4.97 2.59 5.11
N LEU A 80 -5.78 2.06 4.21
CA LEU A 80 -7.16 1.67 4.46
C LEU A 80 -7.36 0.17 4.13
N PRO A 81 -7.08 -0.75 5.07
CA PRO A 81 -7.34 -2.16 4.87
C PRO A 81 -8.84 -2.47 4.90
N LEU A 82 -9.30 -3.23 3.92
CA LEU A 82 -10.68 -3.71 3.81
C LEU A 82 -10.70 -5.23 3.88
N ASN A 83 -11.71 -5.77 4.55
CA ASN A 83 -11.86 -7.21 4.69
C ASN A 83 -12.02 -7.88 3.32
N THR A 84 -11.26 -8.94 3.06
CA THR A 84 -11.34 -9.70 1.79
C THR A 84 -12.70 -10.37 1.60
N GLY A 85 -13.48 -10.56 2.67
CA GLY A 85 -14.85 -11.07 2.63
C GLY A 85 -15.92 -10.04 2.29
N TYR A 86 -15.59 -8.75 2.18
CA TYR A 86 -16.59 -7.74 1.79
C TYR A 86 -17.05 -7.94 0.35
N THR A 87 -18.37 -7.86 0.19
CA THR A 87 -19.04 -7.90 -1.12
C THR A 87 -18.78 -6.61 -1.92
N PRO A 88 -18.98 -6.61 -3.23
CA PRO A 88 -18.89 -5.37 -4.04
C PRO A 88 -19.80 -4.24 -3.53
N ALA A 89 -20.98 -4.57 -2.99
CA ALA A 89 -21.90 -3.57 -2.44
C ALA A 89 -21.36 -2.91 -1.15
N GLU A 90 -20.74 -3.70 -0.27
CA GLU A 90 -20.08 -3.17 0.93
C GLU A 90 -18.85 -2.34 0.55
N LEU A 91 -18.07 -2.80 -0.43
CA LEU A 91 -16.93 -2.03 -0.96
C LEU A 91 -17.38 -0.71 -1.57
N ASP A 92 -18.49 -0.69 -2.30
CA ASP A 92 -19.06 0.54 -2.87
C ASP A 92 -19.36 1.58 -1.79
N TYR A 93 -19.91 1.12 -0.65
CA TYR A 93 -20.14 1.96 0.51
C TYR A 93 -18.83 2.51 1.11
N PHE A 94 -17.88 1.63 1.47
CA PHE A 94 -16.63 2.04 2.11
C PHE A 94 -15.75 2.91 1.21
N LEU A 95 -15.63 2.56 -0.06
CA LEU A 95 -14.87 3.34 -1.03
C LEU A 95 -15.53 4.69 -1.33
N GLY A 96 -16.87 4.73 -1.34
CA GLY A 96 -17.64 5.96 -1.50
C GLY A 96 -17.50 6.91 -0.31
N ASP A 97 -17.40 6.37 0.91
CA ASP A 97 -17.20 7.13 2.16
C ASP A 97 -15.75 7.65 2.26
N ALA A 98 -14.78 6.74 2.14
CA ALA A 98 -13.36 7.08 2.31
C ALA A 98 -12.76 7.85 1.14
N LYS A 99 -13.30 7.72 -0.07
CA LYS A 99 -12.81 8.35 -1.32
C LYS A 99 -11.28 8.20 -1.48
N PRO A 100 -10.75 6.97 -1.55
CA PRO A 100 -9.32 6.75 -1.71
C PRO A 100 -8.84 7.24 -3.08
N GLY A 101 -7.59 7.71 -3.15
CA GLY A 101 -6.92 8.02 -4.41
C GLY A 101 -6.49 6.77 -5.17
N SER A 102 -6.23 5.66 -4.43
CA SER A 102 -5.84 4.37 -5.01
C SER A 102 -6.62 3.24 -4.35
N VAL A 103 -6.97 2.23 -5.14
CA VAL A 103 -7.60 0.98 -4.69
C VAL A 103 -6.76 -0.20 -5.16
N VAL A 104 -6.41 -1.11 -4.26
CA VAL A 104 -5.72 -2.36 -4.57
C VAL A 104 -6.63 -3.53 -4.24
N THR A 105 -6.85 -4.43 -5.20
CA THR A 105 -7.70 -5.61 -5.06
C THR A 105 -7.08 -6.81 -5.76
N SER A 106 -7.66 -8.02 -5.62
CA SER A 106 -7.20 -9.19 -6.38
C SER A 106 -7.57 -9.06 -7.88
N ASN A 107 -6.85 -9.78 -8.74
CA ASN A 107 -7.20 -9.85 -10.16
C ASN A 107 -8.65 -10.36 -10.37
N ALA A 108 -9.08 -11.32 -9.54
CA ALA A 108 -10.42 -11.88 -9.62
C ALA A 108 -11.53 -10.88 -9.27
N ALA A 109 -11.26 -9.92 -8.37
CA ALA A 109 -12.24 -8.92 -7.95
C ALA A 109 -12.21 -7.63 -8.82
N ALA A 110 -11.18 -7.45 -9.62
CA ALA A 110 -10.93 -6.20 -10.36
C ALA A 110 -12.10 -5.77 -11.25
N GLU A 111 -12.75 -6.72 -11.96
CA GLU A 111 -13.88 -6.43 -12.85
C GLU A 111 -15.04 -5.79 -12.07
N ALA A 112 -15.38 -6.32 -10.90
CA ALA A 112 -16.45 -5.80 -10.06
C ALA A 112 -16.12 -4.44 -9.42
N ILE A 113 -14.85 -4.17 -9.15
CA ILE A 113 -14.37 -2.93 -8.48
C ILE A 113 -14.10 -1.80 -9.48
N THR A 114 -13.80 -2.12 -10.74
CA THR A 114 -13.52 -1.13 -11.80
C THR A 114 -14.55 0.00 -11.87
N PRO A 115 -15.89 -0.25 -11.94
CA PRO A 115 -16.86 0.84 -12.02
C PRO A 115 -16.90 1.69 -10.74
N ILE A 116 -16.64 1.09 -9.58
CA ILE A 116 -16.59 1.81 -8.30
C ILE A 116 -15.38 2.75 -8.28
N ALA A 117 -14.20 2.23 -8.61
CA ALA A 117 -12.96 3.01 -8.67
C ALA A 117 -13.08 4.17 -9.68
N ALA A 118 -13.62 3.92 -10.85
CA ALA A 118 -13.85 4.95 -11.87
C ALA A 118 -14.79 6.06 -11.37
N ARG A 119 -15.88 5.70 -10.68
CA ARG A 119 -16.85 6.66 -10.14
C ARG A 119 -16.25 7.61 -9.10
N ILE A 120 -15.33 7.12 -8.28
CA ILE A 120 -14.64 7.93 -7.24
C ILE A 120 -13.33 8.56 -7.73
N GLY A 121 -12.91 8.29 -8.96
CA GLY A 121 -11.68 8.81 -9.55
C GLY A 121 -10.41 8.16 -9.01
N ALA A 122 -10.49 6.94 -8.46
CA ALA A 122 -9.35 6.23 -7.90
C ALA A 122 -8.57 5.44 -8.96
N VAL A 123 -7.25 5.36 -8.80
CA VAL A 123 -6.40 4.43 -9.56
C VAL A 123 -6.63 3.02 -9.03
N LEU A 124 -7.07 2.11 -9.91
CA LEU A 124 -7.23 0.69 -9.56
C LEU A 124 -5.98 -0.10 -9.92
N MET A 125 -5.45 -0.84 -8.96
CA MET A 125 -4.35 -1.78 -9.13
C MET A 125 -4.74 -3.17 -8.63
N THR A 126 -4.06 -4.19 -9.14
CA THR A 126 -4.28 -5.57 -8.70
C THR A 126 -3.04 -6.14 -8.01
N LEU A 127 -3.30 -6.99 -7.00
CA LEU A 127 -2.28 -7.75 -6.27
C LEU A 127 -2.89 -9.05 -5.77
N ASP A 128 -2.37 -10.18 -6.25
CA ASP A 128 -2.75 -11.51 -5.77
C ASP A 128 -1.78 -12.03 -4.69
N SER A 129 -2.12 -13.13 -4.04
CA SER A 129 -1.33 -13.73 -2.95
C SER A 129 0.06 -14.21 -3.40
N ASP A 130 0.21 -14.56 -4.69
CA ASP A 130 1.49 -14.91 -5.33
C ASP A 130 2.32 -13.67 -5.76
N GLU A 131 1.85 -12.48 -5.38
CA GLU A 131 2.45 -11.18 -5.70
C GLU A 131 2.38 -10.79 -7.19
N SER A 132 1.61 -11.50 -8.00
CA SER A 132 1.29 -11.07 -9.36
C SER A 132 0.25 -9.95 -9.38
N GLY A 133 0.26 -9.16 -10.46
CA GLY A 133 -0.72 -8.10 -10.68
C GLY A 133 -0.10 -6.78 -11.12
N SER A 134 -0.96 -5.83 -11.49
CA SER A 134 -0.51 -4.55 -12.04
C SER A 134 0.29 -3.70 -11.03
N LEU A 135 0.08 -3.90 -9.72
CA LEU A 135 0.87 -3.21 -8.69
C LEU A 135 2.34 -3.60 -8.78
N SER A 136 2.65 -4.91 -8.82
CA SER A 136 4.02 -5.39 -8.90
C SER A 136 4.68 -5.01 -10.22
N GLU A 137 3.95 -5.09 -11.33
CA GLU A 137 4.41 -4.70 -12.65
C GLU A 137 4.76 -3.21 -12.74
N ALA A 138 3.95 -2.35 -12.12
CA ALA A 138 4.23 -0.92 -12.05
C ALA A 138 5.39 -0.61 -11.11
N ALA A 139 5.46 -1.25 -9.93
CA ALA A 139 6.49 -0.99 -8.94
C ALA A 139 7.90 -1.28 -9.44
N VAL A 140 8.10 -2.32 -10.28
CA VAL A 140 9.43 -2.65 -10.83
C VAL A 140 9.97 -1.61 -11.81
N GLN A 141 9.14 -0.69 -12.31
CA GLN A 141 9.58 0.41 -13.17
C GLN A 141 10.25 1.54 -12.37
N HIS A 142 10.19 1.49 -11.05
CA HIS A 142 10.78 2.49 -10.15
C HIS A 142 11.97 1.88 -9.41
N GLU A 143 13.12 2.54 -9.51
CA GLU A 143 14.36 2.09 -8.85
C GLU A 143 14.94 3.20 -7.97
N GLY A 144 15.79 2.79 -7.04
CA GLY A 144 16.50 3.67 -6.13
C GLY A 144 15.75 4.01 -4.84
N PRO A 145 16.42 4.74 -3.94
CA PRO A 145 15.84 5.10 -2.66
C PRO A 145 14.75 6.17 -2.82
N PHE A 146 13.69 6.03 -2.05
CA PHE A 146 12.61 7.02 -1.94
C PHE A 146 12.73 7.78 -0.62
N THR A 147 12.71 9.10 -0.68
CA THR A 147 12.72 9.94 0.54
C THR A 147 11.32 9.98 1.15
N ALA A 148 11.22 9.63 2.43
CA ALA A 148 9.95 9.65 3.13
C ALA A 148 9.30 11.05 3.11
N VAL A 149 8.02 11.09 2.77
CA VAL A 149 7.23 12.33 2.78
C VAL A 149 6.94 12.72 4.22
N PRO A 150 7.18 13.98 4.63
CA PRO A 150 6.99 14.42 6.00
C PRO A 150 5.55 14.25 6.51
N ARG A 151 5.41 13.62 7.69
CA ARG A 151 4.14 13.46 8.41
C ARG A 151 4.40 13.59 9.91
N GLY A 152 3.59 14.37 10.60
CA GLY A 152 3.68 14.55 12.05
C GLY A 152 3.03 13.43 12.85
N SER A 153 3.16 13.50 14.17
CA SER A 153 2.55 12.52 15.11
C SER A 153 1.01 12.53 15.10
N GLU A 154 0.41 13.66 14.74
CA GLU A 154 -1.04 13.84 14.70
C GLU A 154 -1.67 13.53 13.33
N ASP A 155 -0.84 13.27 12.33
CA ASP A 155 -1.32 12.91 11.00
C ASP A 155 -1.84 11.47 10.96
N LEU A 156 -2.94 11.25 10.23
CA LEU A 156 -3.47 9.89 10.05
C LEU A 156 -2.47 9.03 9.28
N ALA A 157 -2.28 7.80 9.76
CA ALA A 157 -1.49 6.76 9.09
C ALA A 157 -2.36 5.61 8.56
N ALA A 158 -3.48 5.33 9.21
CA ALA A 158 -4.43 4.31 8.79
C ALA A 158 -5.87 4.66 9.20
N ILE A 159 -6.82 4.10 8.46
CA ILE A 159 -8.26 4.11 8.81
C ILE A 159 -8.72 2.66 8.83
N LEU A 160 -9.38 2.27 9.93
CA LEU A 160 -9.94 0.92 10.08
C LEU A 160 -11.44 1.04 10.30
N TYR A 161 -12.21 0.39 9.43
CA TYR A 161 -13.65 0.24 9.66
C TYR A 161 -13.90 -0.91 10.63
N THR A 162 -14.69 -0.64 11.65
CA THR A 162 -15.13 -1.63 12.64
C THR A 162 -16.65 -1.84 12.51
N SER A 163 -17.08 -3.07 12.73
CA SER A 163 -18.50 -3.42 12.83
C SER A 163 -19.05 -3.11 14.21
#